data_4f342b83bcbb600c351d2f08fbd98726
#
_entry.id   4f342b83bcbb600c351d2f08fbd98726
#
_cell.length_a   1.000
_cell.length_b   1.000
_cell.length_c   1.000
_cell.angle_alpha   90.00
_cell.angle_beta   90.00
_cell.angle_gamma   90.00
#
_symmetry.space_group_name_H-M   'P 1'
#
loop_
_entity.id
_entity.type
_entity.pdbx_description
1 polymer ?
#
loop_
_entity_poly.entity_id
_entity_poly.type
_entity_poly.pdbx_seq_one_letter_code
_entity_poly.pdbx_strand_id
1 'polypeptide(L)'
;MDTLSISMDCYQCDSILYGFGENNMSTFYKNPIIISNSTSINAVAYFNGIKSKIENATYIKHDQDYEIGLKNKYSNQYTGGGAKALIDGLTGPNNFMTGLWQGYHNVDFEAIVDLKNPTKINSISVGALQDIRSWIWFPKEVEFYVSKDGKEFQFVDKKAHVFPDNDERSMTHVFESKLSKSTFGRYVKVVAKNYGKCPNWHLGAGGDTWLFFDEIRIN
;
A
#
# COMPACT_ATOMS: atom_id res chain seq x y z
N MET A 1 -23.67 12.62 2.96
CA MET A 1 -22.69 12.28 1.90
C MET A 1 -21.34 12.69 2.43
N ASP A 2 -20.41 11.75 2.48
CA ASP A 2 -19.05 12.06 2.92
C ASP A 2 -18.33 12.77 1.78
N THR A 3 -17.95 14.01 2.05
CA THR A 3 -17.21 14.84 1.10
C THR A 3 -15.91 15.29 1.73
N LEU A 4 -14.85 15.41 0.93
CA LEU A 4 -13.57 15.96 1.32
C LEU A 4 -13.39 17.33 0.68
N SER A 5 -12.97 18.32 1.48
CA SER A 5 -12.59 19.65 1.01
C SER A 5 -11.07 19.72 0.84
N ILE A 6 -10.62 20.04 -0.35
CA ILE A 6 -9.19 20.11 -0.72
C ILE A 6 -8.82 21.57 -0.90
N SER A 7 -7.85 22.03 -0.14
CA SER A 7 -7.25 23.35 -0.29
C SER A 7 -5.86 23.25 -0.91
N MET A 8 -5.54 24.23 -1.76
CA MET A 8 -4.23 24.37 -2.37
C MET A 8 -3.65 25.71 -1.95
N ASP A 9 -2.37 25.73 -1.63
CA ASP A 9 -1.63 26.92 -1.27
C ASP A 9 -0.28 26.95 -1.97
N CYS A 10 0.22 28.13 -2.25
CA CYS A 10 1.57 28.31 -2.75
C CYS A 10 2.17 29.62 -2.26
N TYR A 11 3.44 29.58 -1.92
CA TYR A 11 4.18 30.77 -1.50
C TYR A 11 4.48 31.67 -2.70
N GLN A 12 4.02 32.93 -2.66
CA GLN A 12 4.32 33.98 -3.64
C GLN A 12 3.93 33.64 -5.11
N CYS A 13 2.89 32.86 -5.35
CA CYS A 13 2.43 32.64 -6.75
C CYS A 13 1.32 33.61 -7.16
N ASP A 14 1.23 33.87 -8.49
CA ASP A 14 0.18 34.68 -9.07
C ASP A 14 -1.12 33.89 -9.22
N SER A 15 -1.01 32.60 -9.51
CA SER A 15 -2.16 31.72 -9.72
C SER A 15 -1.80 30.24 -9.59
N ILE A 16 -2.81 29.42 -9.28
CA ILE A 16 -2.76 27.97 -9.36
C ILE A 16 -3.79 27.53 -10.39
N LEU A 17 -3.37 26.69 -11.34
CA LEU A 17 -4.27 25.93 -12.20
C LEU A 17 -4.29 24.48 -11.77
N TYR A 18 -5.47 23.86 -11.84
CA TYR A 18 -5.63 22.45 -11.54
C TYR A 18 -6.53 21.72 -12.56
N GLY A 19 -6.50 20.41 -12.47
CA GLY A 19 -7.40 19.52 -13.22
C GLY A 19 -7.46 18.13 -12.61
N PHE A 20 -8.48 17.37 -13.00
CA PHE A 20 -8.70 15.99 -12.59
C PHE A 20 -8.13 15.03 -13.63
N GLY A 21 -7.53 13.93 -13.17
CA GLY A 21 -6.94 12.91 -14.05
C GLY A 21 -5.65 13.37 -14.74
N GLU A 22 -5.26 12.66 -15.79
CA GLU A 22 -3.99 12.92 -16.45
C GLU A 22 -3.99 14.23 -17.28
N ASN A 23 -3.04 15.11 -16.97
CA ASN A 23 -2.56 16.23 -17.80
C ASN A 23 -3.52 17.36 -18.19
N ASN A 24 -4.71 17.51 -17.62
CA ASN A 24 -5.58 18.63 -17.93
C ASN A 24 -5.69 19.63 -16.77
N MET A 25 -4.78 20.63 -16.71
CA MET A 25 -4.79 21.69 -15.72
C MET A 25 -5.30 22.97 -16.39
N SER A 26 -6.61 23.11 -16.48
CA SER A 26 -7.28 24.23 -17.17
C SER A 26 -8.13 25.11 -16.26
N THR A 27 -8.34 24.71 -15.01
CA THR A 27 -9.21 25.41 -14.08
C THR A 27 -8.40 26.24 -13.09
N PHE A 28 -8.69 27.53 -12.99
CA PHE A 28 -8.09 28.38 -11.95
C PHE A 28 -8.61 28.01 -10.58
N TYR A 29 -7.69 27.77 -9.64
CA TYR A 29 -8.04 27.54 -8.26
C TYR A 29 -8.43 28.87 -7.59
N LYS A 30 -9.66 28.93 -7.05
CA LYS A 30 -10.18 30.10 -6.34
C LYS A 30 -10.76 29.77 -4.95
N ASN A 31 -11.30 28.56 -4.82
CA ASN A 31 -11.95 28.10 -3.60
C ASN A 31 -11.61 26.62 -3.36
N PRO A 32 -11.74 26.12 -2.13
CA PRO A 32 -11.56 24.71 -1.83
C PRO A 32 -12.41 23.82 -2.74
N ILE A 33 -11.82 22.75 -3.23
CA ILE A 33 -12.45 21.79 -4.14
C ILE A 33 -13.13 20.73 -3.31
N ILE A 34 -14.42 20.50 -3.56
CA ILE A 34 -15.18 19.44 -2.88
C ILE A 34 -15.19 18.21 -3.76
N ILE A 35 -14.72 17.07 -3.21
CA ILE A 35 -14.76 15.76 -3.86
C ILE A 35 -15.60 14.79 -3.03
N SER A 36 -16.28 13.87 -3.71
CA SER A 36 -17.11 12.81 -3.10
C SER A 36 -16.71 11.41 -3.53
N ASN A 37 -15.79 11.29 -4.47
CA ASN A 37 -15.30 10.04 -5.03
C ASN A 37 -13.78 10.04 -5.11
N SER A 38 -13.18 8.85 -5.22
CA SER A 38 -11.75 8.70 -5.48
C SER A 38 -11.36 9.45 -6.75
N THR A 39 -10.30 10.24 -6.68
CA THR A 39 -9.83 11.06 -7.79
C THR A 39 -8.36 11.43 -7.63
N SER A 40 -7.71 11.74 -8.75
CA SER A 40 -6.39 12.37 -8.76
C SER A 40 -6.51 13.79 -9.24
N ILE A 41 -5.83 14.71 -8.56
CA ILE A 41 -5.77 16.13 -8.89
C ILE A 41 -4.33 16.47 -9.23
N ASN A 42 -4.13 17.08 -10.40
CA ASN A 42 -2.88 17.69 -10.78
C ASN A 42 -2.98 19.21 -10.61
N ALA A 43 -1.93 19.82 -10.11
CA ALA A 43 -1.88 21.27 -9.95
C ALA A 43 -0.53 21.84 -10.39
N VAL A 44 -0.55 23.09 -10.83
CA VAL A 44 0.62 23.84 -11.21
C VAL A 44 0.46 25.30 -10.78
N ALA A 45 1.49 25.88 -10.20
CA ALA A 45 1.53 27.28 -9.83
C ALA A 45 2.24 28.10 -10.92
N TYR A 46 1.87 29.36 -11.04
CA TYR A 46 2.55 30.33 -11.90
C TYR A 46 3.04 31.52 -11.06
N PHE A 47 4.25 31.97 -11.36
CA PHE A 47 4.85 33.16 -10.78
C PHE A 47 5.56 33.95 -11.89
N ASN A 48 5.14 35.19 -12.16
CA ASN A 48 5.68 36.04 -13.25
C ASN A 48 5.72 35.30 -14.61
N GLY A 49 4.67 34.52 -14.91
CA GLY A 49 4.56 33.73 -16.15
C GLY A 49 5.40 32.45 -16.16
N ILE A 50 6.18 32.16 -15.12
CA ILE A 50 6.99 30.94 -14.99
C ILE A 50 6.14 29.86 -14.34
N LYS A 51 6.09 28.69 -14.96
CA LYS A 51 5.36 27.52 -14.50
C LYS A 51 6.19 26.68 -13.52
N SER A 52 5.60 26.26 -12.39
CA SER A 52 6.20 25.28 -11.49
C SER A 52 6.24 23.88 -12.12
N LYS A 53 6.89 22.93 -11.43
CA LYS A 53 6.63 21.51 -11.66
C LYS A 53 5.16 21.20 -11.34
N ILE A 54 4.67 20.11 -11.92
CA ILE A 54 3.32 19.62 -11.65
C ILE A 54 3.37 18.86 -10.32
N GLU A 55 2.47 19.21 -9.43
CA GLU A 55 2.20 18.42 -8.21
C GLU A 55 0.96 17.56 -8.45
N ASN A 56 1.01 16.32 -7.98
CA ASN A 56 -0.09 15.37 -8.05
C ASN A 56 -0.51 14.94 -6.64
N ALA A 57 -1.82 14.88 -6.40
CA ALA A 57 -2.39 14.30 -5.20
C ALA A 57 -3.51 13.33 -5.58
N THR A 58 -3.44 12.12 -5.07
CA THR A 58 -4.48 11.10 -5.25
C THR A 58 -5.26 10.94 -3.96
N TYR A 59 -6.58 11.01 -4.06
CA TYR A 59 -7.52 10.83 -2.97
C TYR A 59 -8.34 9.58 -3.23
N ILE A 60 -8.37 8.70 -2.24
CA ILE A 60 -9.10 7.43 -2.31
C ILE A 60 -10.24 7.48 -1.32
N LYS A 61 -11.48 7.35 -1.82
CA LYS A 61 -12.64 7.16 -0.98
C LYS A 61 -12.73 5.71 -0.57
N HIS A 62 -12.64 5.48 0.71
CA HIS A 62 -12.88 4.17 1.29
C HIS A 62 -14.38 4.01 1.58
N ASP A 63 -15.06 3.20 0.77
CA ASP A 63 -16.47 2.83 1.00
C ASP A 63 -16.59 1.57 1.87
N GLN A 64 -15.46 0.99 2.29
CA GLN A 64 -15.41 -0.28 3.02
C GLN A 64 -14.98 -0.04 4.46
N ASP A 65 -15.84 -0.39 5.40
CA ASP A 65 -15.56 -0.33 6.83
C ASP A 65 -14.84 -1.61 7.31
N TYR A 66 -13.75 -1.97 6.62
CA TYR A 66 -12.96 -3.13 6.99
C TYR A 66 -12.19 -2.90 8.28
N GLU A 67 -11.97 -3.98 9.02
CA GLU A 67 -11.06 -4.00 10.16
C GLU A 67 -9.90 -4.94 9.90
N ILE A 68 -8.76 -4.64 10.50
CA ILE A 68 -7.57 -5.46 10.38
C ILE A 68 -6.99 -5.78 11.75
N GLY A 69 -6.68 -7.05 11.95
CA GLY A 69 -5.92 -7.55 13.08
C GLY A 69 -4.55 -8.04 12.63
N LEU A 70 -3.50 -7.63 13.32
CA LEU A 70 -2.12 -8.03 13.05
C LEU A 70 -1.64 -8.96 14.17
N LYS A 71 -1.05 -10.10 13.82
CA LYS A 71 -0.47 -11.03 14.81
C LYS A 71 0.79 -10.46 15.46
N ASN A 72 1.67 -9.89 14.64
CA ASN A 72 2.86 -9.19 15.09
C ASN A 72 2.70 -7.69 14.83
N LYS A 73 3.14 -6.88 15.79
CA LYS A 73 3.12 -5.43 15.63
C LYS A 73 4.21 -5.00 14.65
N TYR A 74 3.88 -4.04 13.78
CA TYR A 74 4.87 -3.35 12.96
C TYR A 74 5.83 -2.50 13.80
N SER A 75 6.98 -2.15 13.24
CA SER A 75 7.95 -1.26 13.89
C SER A 75 7.38 0.14 14.09
N ASN A 76 7.66 0.75 15.24
CA ASN A 76 7.29 2.14 15.50
C ASN A 76 7.97 3.13 14.53
N GLN A 77 9.07 2.73 13.90
CA GLN A 77 9.78 3.53 12.90
C GLN A 77 9.08 3.52 11.54
N TYR A 78 8.40 2.43 11.21
CA TYR A 78 7.77 2.23 9.90
C TYR A 78 6.31 1.79 10.10
N THR A 79 5.45 2.75 10.36
CA THR A 79 4.05 2.50 10.74
C THR A 79 3.10 2.44 9.55
N GLY A 80 3.53 2.95 8.38
CA GLY A 80 2.69 3.09 7.18
C GLY A 80 1.50 4.05 7.34
N GLY A 81 1.35 4.70 8.50
CA GLY A 81 0.16 5.49 8.83
C GLY A 81 -0.68 4.90 9.95
N GLY A 82 -0.32 3.71 10.46
CA GLY A 82 -0.97 3.11 11.64
C GLY A 82 -1.66 1.77 11.39
N ALA A 83 -2.56 1.40 12.28
CA ALA A 83 -3.13 0.05 12.28
C ALA A 83 -3.90 -0.31 10.99
N LYS A 84 -4.54 0.66 10.35
CA LYS A 84 -5.35 0.46 9.13
C LYS A 84 -4.57 0.73 7.82
N ALA A 85 -3.27 1.05 7.89
CA ALA A 85 -2.48 1.39 6.70
C ALA A 85 -2.45 0.30 5.62
N LEU A 86 -2.63 -0.97 6.00
CA LEU A 86 -2.67 -2.08 5.04
C LEU A 86 -4.02 -2.26 4.34
N ILE A 87 -5.01 -1.41 4.63
CA ILE A 87 -6.36 -1.44 4.06
C ILE A 87 -6.88 -0.02 3.79
N ASP A 88 -6.00 0.97 3.60
CA ASP A 88 -6.38 2.37 3.40
C ASP A 88 -6.39 2.79 1.91
N GLY A 89 -6.06 1.86 1.01
CA GLY A 89 -6.03 2.06 -0.44
C GLY A 89 -4.77 2.75 -0.95
N LEU A 90 -3.86 3.13 -0.07
CA LEU A 90 -2.62 3.80 -0.46
C LEU A 90 -1.53 2.78 -0.80
N THR A 91 -0.72 3.08 -1.80
CA THR A 91 0.43 2.26 -2.18
C THR A 91 1.73 3.02 -2.03
N GLY A 92 2.73 2.33 -1.52
CA GLY A 92 4.07 2.87 -1.37
C GLY A 92 4.86 2.80 -2.69
N PRO A 93 5.69 3.83 -2.98
CA PRO A 93 6.65 3.76 -4.08
C PRO A 93 7.86 2.90 -3.69
N ASN A 94 8.83 2.73 -4.62
CA ASN A 94 10.08 2.02 -4.36
C ASN A 94 11.06 2.74 -3.42
N ASN A 95 10.52 3.52 -2.48
CA ASN A 95 11.27 4.21 -1.44
C ASN A 95 10.55 4.01 -0.09
N PHE A 96 11.18 3.30 0.83
CA PHE A 96 10.60 2.98 2.14
C PHE A 96 10.44 4.18 3.09
N MET A 97 11.14 5.29 2.82
CA MET A 97 11.12 6.49 3.68
C MET A 97 9.90 7.40 3.49
N THR A 98 8.97 7.04 2.62
CA THR A 98 7.80 7.89 2.29
C THR A 98 6.70 7.88 3.34
N GLY A 99 6.80 6.98 4.34
CA GLY A 99 5.77 6.84 5.38
C GLY A 99 4.58 5.96 4.97
N LEU A 100 4.58 5.40 3.75
CA LEU A 100 3.50 4.56 3.21
C LEU A 100 3.74 3.06 3.40
N TRP A 101 4.79 2.68 4.12
CA TRP A 101 5.20 1.29 4.33
C TRP A 101 5.12 0.88 5.79
N GLN A 102 4.50 -0.27 6.06
CA GLN A 102 4.61 -0.93 7.37
C GLN A 102 5.78 -1.90 7.37
N GLY A 103 6.73 -1.71 8.31
CA GLY A 103 7.93 -2.52 8.44
C GLY A 103 7.85 -3.53 9.59
N TYR A 104 8.25 -4.77 9.32
CA TYR A 104 8.28 -5.90 10.26
C TYR A 104 9.70 -6.45 10.36
N HIS A 105 10.35 -6.25 11.51
CA HIS A 105 11.75 -6.64 11.72
C HIS A 105 11.82 -8.00 12.38
N ASN A 106 12.51 -8.95 11.73
CA ASN A 106 12.77 -10.29 12.25
C ASN A 106 11.54 -11.07 12.70
N VAL A 107 10.38 -10.76 12.14
CA VAL A 107 9.12 -11.46 12.40
C VAL A 107 8.40 -11.76 11.11
N ASP A 108 7.64 -12.86 11.10
CA ASP A 108 6.72 -13.16 10.01
C ASP A 108 5.56 -12.15 10.02
N PHE A 109 5.02 -11.90 8.86
CA PHE A 109 3.81 -11.12 8.70
C PHE A 109 2.59 -12.03 8.73
N GLU A 110 1.58 -11.65 9.50
CA GLU A 110 0.26 -12.27 9.47
C GLU A 110 -0.79 -11.21 9.80
N ALA A 111 -1.71 -11.01 8.86
CA ALA A 111 -2.83 -10.08 8.99
C ALA A 111 -4.15 -10.79 8.72
N ILE A 112 -5.19 -10.43 9.46
CA ILE A 112 -6.58 -10.87 9.23
C ILE A 112 -7.43 -9.62 8.98
N VAL A 113 -8.04 -9.55 7.81
CA VAL A 113 -9.00 -8.50 7.43
C VAL A 113 -10.41 -9.01 7.65
N ASP A 114 -11.22 -8.30 8.45
CA ASP A 114 -12.66 -8.51 8.60
C ASP A 114 -13.41 -7.62 7.61
N LEU A 115 -14.07 -8.20 6.63
CA LEU A 115 -14.87 -7.52 5.62
C LEU A 115 -16.23 -7.05 6.15
N LYS A 116 -16.53 -7.30 7.45
CA LYS A 116 -17.80 -7.05 8.15
C LYS A 116 -18.96 -7.93 7.68
N ASN A 117 -19.05 -8.18 6.40
CA ASN A 117 -20.11 -8.99 5.80
C ASN A 117 -19.50 -10.10 4.94
N PRO A 118 -20.18 -11.25 4.81
CA PRO A 118 -19.82 -12.27 3.82
C PRO A 118 -19.81 -11.66 2.43
N THR A 119 -18.64 -11.71 1.79
CA THR A 119 -18.39 -11.06 0.49
C THR A 119 -17.89 -12.10 -0.50
N LYS A 120 -18.27 -11.91 -1.76
CA LYS A 120 -17.72 -12.68 -2.86
C LYS A 120 -16.31 -12.17 -3.17
N ILE A 121 -15.33 -13.05 -3.04
CA ILE A 121 -13.92 -12.74 -3.23
C ILE A 121 -13.45 -13.35 -4.56
N ASN A 122 -12.93 -12.52 -5.46
CA ASN A 122 -12.41 -12.94 -6.76
C ASN A 122 -10.87 -12.88 -6.79
N SER A 123 -10.27 -11.98 -6.03
CA SER A 123 -8.81 -11.90 -5.87
C SER A 123 -8.41 -11.34 -4.51
N ILE A 124 -7.22 -11.72 -4.06
CA ILE A 124 -6.57 -11.19 -2.87
C ILE A 124 -5.15 -10.85 -3.26
N SER A 125 -4.67 -9.67 -2.85
CA SER A 125 -3.29 -9.29 -3.10
C SER A 125 -2.70 -8.51 -1.93
N VAL A 126 -1.36 -8.47 -1.87
CA VAL A 126 -0.60 -7.62 -0.95
C VAL A 126 0.62 -7.07 -1.67
N GLY A 127 0.84 -5.76 -1.53
CA GLY A 127 2.02 -5.09 -2.06
C GLY A 127 3.18 -5.19 -1.07
N ALA A 128 4.38 -5.44 -1.59
CA ALA A 128 5.62 -5.52 -0.81
C ALA A 128 6.74 -4.74 -1.46
N LEU A 129 7.71 -4.31 -0.65
CA LEU A 129 8.91 -3.61 -1.08
C LEU A 129 10.14 -4.49 -0.85
N GLN A 130 11.07 -4.47 -1.82
CA GLN A 130 12.44 -4.91 -1.66
C GLN A 130 13.38 -3.73 -1.78
N ASP A 131 14.31 -3.63 -0.84
CA ASP A 131 15.51 -2.79 -0.88
C ASP A 131 16.59 -3.48 -0.04
N ILE A 132 17.27 -4.44 -0.62
CA ILE A 132 18.19 -5.30 0.13
C ILE A 132 19.37 -4.53 0.73
N ARG A 133 19.79 -3.40 0.13
CA ARG A 133 20.81 -2.52 0.71
C ARG A 133 20.37 -1.92 2.05
N SER A 134 19.05 -1.80 2.24
CA SER A 134 18.40 -1.36 3.48
C SER A 134 17.88 -2.54 4.32
N TRP A 135 18.33 -3.75 4.04
CA TRP A 135 17.97 -4.99 4.74
C TRP A 135 16.50 -5.39 4.56
N ILE A 136 15.83 -4.91 3.52
CA ILE A 136 14.44 -5.18 3.18
C ILE A 136 14.39 -6.20 2.06
N TRP A 137 13.84 -7.39 2.32
CA TRP A 137 13.65 -8.45 1.32
C TRP A 137 12.17 -8.67 1.04
N PHE A 138 11.86 -9.10 -0.18
CA PHE A 138 10.58 -9.73 -0.41
C PHE A 138 10.43 -10.97 0.46
N PRO A 139 9.19 -11.28 0.93
CA PRO A 139 8.92 -12.58 1.54
C PRO A 139 9.19 -13.69 0.51
N LYS A 140 9.73 -14.82 0.95
CA LYS A 140 9.94 -15.98 0.07
C LYS A 140 8.63 -16.45 -0.56
N GLU A 141 7.57 -16.39 0.23
CA GLU A 141 6.22 -16.75 -0.20
C GLU A 141 5.17 -15.98 0.60
N VAL A 142 4.02 -15.79 -0.02
CA VAL A 142 2.82 -15.24 0.61
C VAL A 142 1.69 -16.23 0.45
N GLU A 143 1.05 -16.57 1.55
CA GLU A 143 -0.10 -17.48 1.61
C GLU A 143 -1.38 -16.69 1.86
N PHE A 144 -2.45 -17.10 1.17
CA PHE A 144 -3.77 -16.50 1.29
C PHE A 144 -4.77 -17.50 1.80
N TYR A 145 -5.64 -17.05 2.71
CA TYR A 145 -6.67 -17.87 3.32
C TYR A 145 -7.98 -17.09 3.41
N VAL A 146 -9.11 -17.79 3.38
CA VAL A 146 -10.46 -17.23 3.55
C VAL A 146 -11.19 -17.98 4.66
N SER A 147 -11.97 -17.25 5.45
CA SER A 147 -12.82 -17.82 6.50
C SER A 147 -14.20 -17.17 6.51
N LYS A 148 -15.21 -17.94 6.95
CA LYS A 148 -16.57 -17.43 7.18
C LYS A 148 -16.77 -16.90 8.59
N ASP A 149 -16.07 -17.46 9.56
CA ASP A 149 -16.29 -17.26 11.00
C ASP A 149 -15.09 -16.64 11.73
N GLY A 150 -13.95 -16.45 11.03
CA GLY A 150 -12.71 -15.94 11.59
C GLY A 150 -11.94 -16.94 12.47
N LYS A 151 -12.37 -18.19 12.52
CA LYS A 151 -11.74 -19.27 13.33
C LYS A 151 -11.12 -20.32 12.42
N GLU A 152 -11.91 -20.88 11.52
CA GLU A 152 -11.45 -21.87 10.56
C GLU A 152 -11.09 -21.19 9.23
N PHE A 153 -9.80 -21.19 8.90
CA PHE A 153 -9.26 -20.59 7.69
C PHE A 153 -8.93 -21.66 6.66
N GLN A 154 -9.59 -21.57 5.49
CA GLN A 154 -9.30 -22.42 4.34
C GLN A 154 -8.19 -21.81 3.52
N PHE A 155 -7.15 -22.60 3.23
CA PHE A 155 -6.09 -22.21 2.31
C PHE A 155 -6.66 -21.98 0.91
N VAL A 156 -6.25 -20.88 0.29
CA VAL A 156 -6.72 -20.49 -1.04
C VAL A 156 -5.59 -20.61 -2.05
N ASP A 157 -4.44 -20.00 -1.80
CA ASP A 157 -3.33 -19.96 -2.74
C ASP A 157 -2.04 -19.56 -2.05
N LYS A 158 -0.93 -19.78 -2.75
CA LYS A 158 0.42 -19.35 -2.35
C LYS A 158 1.16 -18.76 -3.54
N LYS A 159 1.82 -17.64 -3.32
CA LYS A 159 2.63 -16.94 -4.32
C LYS A 159 4.06 -16.75 -3.82
N ALA A 160 5.02 -17.05 -4.68
CA ALA A 160 6.43 -16.71 -4.49
C ALA A 160 6.84 -15.63 -5.50
N HIS A 161 7.85 -14.85 -5.17
CA HIS A 161 8.47 -13.97 -6.15
C HIS A 161 9.42 -14.74 -7.07
N VAL A 162 9.71 -14.15 -8.22
CA VAL A 162 10.61 -14.75 -9.25
C VAL A 162 11.96 -14.00 -9.38
N PHE A 163 12.17 -13.01 -8.53
CA PHE A 163 13.39 -12.20 -8.55
C PHE A 163 14.55 -12.93 -7.88
N PRO A 164 15.78 -12.78 -8.38
CA PRO A 164 16.97 -13.30 -7.71
C PRO A 164 17.14 -12.68 -6.31
N ASP A 165 17.54 -13.49 -5.33
CA ASP A 165 17.74 -13.04 -3.95
C ASP A 165 18.83 -11.96 -3.80
N ASN A 166 19.70 -11.79 -4.81
CA ASN A 166 20.76 -10.79 -4.86
C ASN A 166 20.45 -9.61 -5.79
N ASP A 167 19.21 -9.42 -6.18
CA ASP A 167 18.81 -8.24 -6.98
C ASP A 167 18.79 -6.99 -6.10
N GLU A 168 19.83 -6.16 -6.20
CA GLU A 168 20.00 -4.97 -5.38
C GLU A 168 19.10 -3.78 -5.75
N ARG A 169 18.25 -3.93 -6.77
CA ARG A 169 17.33 -2.85 -7.15
C ARG A 169 16.27 -2.66 -6.08
N SER A 170 16.02 -1.41 -5.69
CA SER A 170 14.83 -1.08 -4.92
C SER A 170 13.61 -1.21 -5.83
N MET A 171 12.66 -2.07 -5.47
CA MET A 171 11.46 -2.35 -6.27
C MET A 171 10.27 -2.77 -5.43
N THR A 172 9.09 -2.53 -5.96
CA THR A 172 7.83 -3.03 -5.40
C THR A 172 7.34 -4.24 -6.19
N HIS A 173 6.63 -5.14 -5.51
CA HIS A 173 5.97 -6.28 -6.12
C HIS A 173 4.63 -6.55 -5.45
N VAL A 174 3.63 -6.91 -6.27
CA VAL A 174 2.31 -7.30 -5.77
C VAL A 174 2.17 -8.81 -5.86
N PHE A 175 2.05 -9.46 -4.71
CA PHE A 175 1.70 -10.86 -4.61
C PHE A 175 0.19 -10.98 -4.77
N GLU A 176 -0.28 -11.50 -5.90
CA GLU A 176 -1.72 -11.59 -6.21
C GLU A 176 -2.17 -13.03 -6.42
N SER A 177 -3.27 -13.40 -5.77
CA SER A 177 -4.02 -14.63 -6.03
C SER A 177 -5.33 -14.29 -6.71
N LYS A 178 -5.49 -14.70 -7.97
CA LYS A 178 -6.77 -14.68 -8.69
C LYS A 178 -7.48 -16.01 -8.50
N LEU A 179 -8.66 -15.98 -7.88
CA LEU A 179 -9.40 -17.19 -7.57
C LEU A 179 -10.11 -17.70 -8.80
N SER A 180 -9.82 -18.93 -9.21
CA SER A 180 -10.47 -19.58 -10.38
C SER A 180 -11.98 -19.81 -10.16
N LYS A 181 -12.39 -19.92 -8.90
CA LYS A 181 -13.78 -19.94 -8.46
C LYS A 181 -13.96 -18.90 -7.38
N SER A 182 -14.95 -18.02 -7.55
CA SER A 182 -15.31 -17.06 -6.53
C SER A 182 -15.60 -17.77 -5.20
N THR A 183 -14.96 -17.28 -4.16
CA THR A 183 -15.11 -17.80 -2.80
C THR A 183 -15.88 -16.80 -1.96
N PHE A 184 -16.83 -17.27 -1.15
CA PHE A 184 -17.52 -16.43 -0.19
C PHE A 184 -16.85 -16.55 1.18
N GLY A 185 -16.51 -15.42 1.76
CA GLY A 185 -15.96 -15.33 3.10
C GLY A 185 -16.16 -13.96 3.70
N ARG A 186 -16.04 -13.88 5.02
CA ARG A 186 -16.03 -12.60 5.74
C ARG A 186 -14.61 -12.20 6.16
N TYR A 187 -13.74 -13.17 6.36
CA TYR A 187 -12.38 -12.92 6.81
C TYR A 187 -11.36 -13.38 5.78
N VAL A 188 -10.38 -12.54 5.53
CA VAL A 188 -9.22 -12.85 4.68
C VAL A 188 -7.97 -12.83 5.55
N LYS A 189 -7.16 -13.88 5.49
CA LYS A 189 -5.87 -13.93 6.17
C LYS A 189 -4.75 -13.99 5.15
N VAL A 190 -3.74 -13.14 5.35
CA VAL A 190 -2.51 -13.07 4.56
C VAL A 190 -1.34 -13.40 5.48
N VAL A 191 -0.50 -14.35 5.07
CA VAL A 191 0.68 -14.78 5.81
C VAL A 191 1.90 -14.68 4.91
N ALA A 192 2.97 -14.05 5.37
CA ALA A 192 4.22 -13.99 4.66
C ALA A 192 5.41 -14.31 5.59
N LYS A 193 6.28 -15.19 5.13
CA LYS A 193 7.47 -15.59 5.88
C LYS A 193 8.59 -14.58 5.72
N ASN A 194 9.18 -14.15 6.83
CA ASN A 194 10.36 -13.31 6.82
C ASN A 194 11.50 -14.05 6.11
N TYR A 195 12.33 -13.31 5.39
CA TYR A 195 13.50 -13.87 4.71
C TYR A 195 14.47 -14.51 5.71
N GLY A 196 14.57 -13.95 6.92
CA GLY A 196 15.36 -14.44 8.03
C GLY A 196 16.64 -13.64 8.24
N LYS A 197 17.77 -14.18 7.86
CA LYS A 197 19.08 -13.55 8.01
C LYS A 197 19.63 -13.06 6.67
N CYS A 198 20.31 -11.92 6.72
CA CYS A 198 21.06 -11.44 5.57
C CYS A 198 22.08 -12.49 5.13
N PRO A 199 22.15 -12.83 3.84
CA PRO A 199 23.08 -13.82 3.29
C PRO A 199 24.55 -13.42 3.49
N ASN A 200 25.48 -14.41 3.40
CA ASN A 200 26.91 -14.18 3.64
C ASN A 200 27.57 -13.20 2.66
N TRP A 201 27.00 -13.00 1.48
CA TRP A 201 27.50 -12.04 0.49
C TRP A 201 27.03 -10.59 0.75
N HIS A 202 26.04 -10.41 1.61
CA HIS A 202 25.46 -9.10 1.92
C HIS A 202 26.31 -8.37 2.97
N LEU A 203 26.40 -7.02 2.89
CA LEU A 203 27.17 -6.20 3.85
C LEU A 203 26.71 -6.38 5.30
N GLY A 204 25.44 -6.68 5.52
CA GLY A 204 24.85 -6.98 6.83
C GLY A 204 24.77 -8.48 7.14
N ALA A 205 25.66 -9.31 6.59
CA ALA A 205 25.62 -10.77 6.74
C ALA A 205 25.34 -11.23 8.18
N GLY A 206 24.37 -12.13 8.34
CA GLY A 206 23.91 -12.65 9.63
C GLY A 206 22.97 -11.72 10.43
N GLY A 207 22.78 -10.46 9.98
CA GLY A 207 21.80 -9.54 10.55
C GLY A 207 20.34 -9.94 10.22
N ASP A 208 19.40 -9.44 10.98
CA ASP A 208 17.97 -9.70 10.76
C ASP A 208 17.41 -8.88 9.61
N THR A 209 16.51 -9.49 8.82
CA THR A 209 15.88 -8.83 7.69
C THR A 209 14.53 -8.22 8.05
N TRP A 210 14.09 -7.31 7.18
CA TRP A 210 12.80 -6.66 7.23
C TRP A 210 11.87 -7.20 6.17
N LEU A 211 10.56 -7.24 6.50
CA LEU A 211 9.46 -7.25 5.53
C LEU A 211 8.79 -5.88 5.53
N PHE A 212 8.43 -5.39 4.35
CA PHE A 212 7.71 -4.14 4.17
C PHE A 212 6.48 -4.38 3.32
N PHE A 213 5.30 -3.99 3.84
CA PHE A 213 4.02 -4.09 3.15
C PHE A 213 3.30 -2.74 3.14
N ASP A 214 2.49 -2.49 2.09
CA ASP A 214 1.69 -1.27 1.94
C ASP A 214 0.20 -1.52 1.97
N GLU A 215 -0.34 -2.40 1.10
CA GLU A 215 -1.78 -2.52 0.92
C GLU A 215 -2.22 -3.96 0.65
N ILE A 216 -3.28 -4.41 1.36
CA ILE A 216 -4.00 -5.67 1.10
C ILE A 216 -5.28 -5.33 0.34
N ARG A 217 -5.40 -5.80 -0.91
CA ARG A 217 -6.60 -5.61 -1.73
C ARG A 217 -7.40 -6.88 -1.84
N ILE A 218 -8.72 -6.75 -1.71
CA ILE A 218 -9.68 -7.84 -1.76
C ILE A 218 -10.79 -7.42 -2.73
N ASN A 219 -10.94 -8.16 -3.86
CA ASN A 219 -11.89 -7.86 -4.94
C ASN A 219 -12.84 -9.03 -5.21
#